data_7a7be198803b29b16e7f321c0a33bf33
#
_entry.id   7a7be198803b29b16e7f321c0a33bf33
#
_cell.length_a   1.000
_cell.length_b   1.000
_cell.length_c   1.000
_cell.angle_alpha   90.00
_cell.angle_beta   90.00
_cell.angle_gamma   90.00
#
_symmetry.space_group_name_H-M   'P 1'
#
loop_
_entity.id
_entity.type
_entity.pdbx_description
1 polymer ?
#
loop_
_entity_poly.entity_id
_entity_poly.type
_entity_poly.pdbx_seq_one_letter_code
_entity_poly.pdbx_strand_id
1 'polypeptide(L)'
;NTDSVITRANIARFLYEHGWIKSVSEAFDKYIGDGCRCYVGRFKVSPMEAVSLIKRTGGIAILAHPLLYHLGVEQLQLLIDDLKAVGLDGIEAIYSTYTTGEEQLVKRIAKENDLLISGGSDFHGENKPAIKLGTGRGHLYIPYSVLTDIKARAGK
;
A
#
# COMPACT_ATOMS: atom_id res chain seq x y z
N ASN A 1 -22.37 13.32 14.06
CA ASN A 1 -21.75 11.98 14.19
C ASN A 1 -20.24 12.12 14.09
N THR A 2 -19.58 12.04 15.23
CA THR A 2 -18.19 12.42 15.42
C THR A 2 -17.25 11.22 15.60
N ASP A 3 -17.48 10.13 14.86
CA ASP A 3 -16.62 8.95 14.90
C ASP A 3 -15.61 8.87 13.74
N SER A 4 -15.34 9.98 13.06
CA SER A 4 -14.31 9.99 12.02
C SER A 4 -12.93 10.22 12.63
N VAL A 5 -12.00 9.33 12.36
CA VAL A 5 -10.59 9.49 12.73
C VAL A 5 -10.05 10.79 12.13
N ILE A 6 -9.60 11.71 12.99
CA ILE A 6 -8.99 12.97 12.55
C ILE A 6 -7.65 12.65 11.90
N THR A 7 -7.55 12.91 10.60
CA THR A 7 -6.32 12.74 9.83
C THR A 7 -5.61 14.07 9.61
N ARG A 8 -4.32 14.03 9.23
CA ARG A 8 -3.58 15.25 8.82
C ARG A 8 -4.28 15.97 7.65
N ALA A 9 -4.90 15.24 6.73
CA ALA A 9 -5.67 15.83 5.63
C ALA A 9 -6.91 16.61 6.12
N ASN A 10 -7.59 16.10 7.16
CA ASN A 10 -8.70 16.83 7.79
C ASN A 10 -8.21 18.12 8.45
N ILE A 11 -7.08 18.06 9.14
CA ILE A 11 -6.45 19.25 9.78
C ILE A 11 -6.06 20.26 8.69
N ALA A 12 -5.40 19.84 7.62
CA ALA A 12 -5.00 20.72 6.53
C ALA A 12 -6.21 21.41 5.88
N ARG A 13 -7.28 20.66 5.63
CA ARG A 13 -8.52 21.19 5.07
C ARG A 13 -9.15 22.20 6.02
N PHE A 14 -9.25 21.90 7.31
CA PHE A 14 -9.77 22.78 8.32
C PHE A 14 -9.01 24.12 8.37
N LEU A 15 -7.68 24.09 8.36
CA LEU A 15 -6.84 25.29 8.35
C LEU A 15 -7.08 26.15 7.10
N TYR A 16 -7.27 25.50 5.94
CA TYR A 16 -7.55 26.17 4.69
C TYR A 16 -8.94 26.83 4.68
N GLU A 17 -9.96 26.10 5.11
CA GLU A 17 -11.36 26.60 5.18
C GLU A 17 -11.52 27.80 6.13
N HIS A 18 -10.66 27.89 7.16
CA HIS A 18 -10.63 29.03 8.08
C HIS A 18 -9.70 30.17 7.66
N GLY A 19 -9.10 30.07 6.46
CA GLY A 19 -8.25 31.12 5.90
C GLY A 19 -6.89 31.31 6.60
N TRP A 20 -6.46 30.36 7.43
CA TRP A 20 -5.18 30.43 8.14
C TRP A 20 -3.99 30.03 7.27
N ILE A 21 -4.25 29.37 6.16
CA ILE A 21 -3.28 28.99 5.14
C ILE A 21 -3.88 29.24 3.74
N LYS A 22 -2.99 29.39 2.75
CA LYS A 22 -3.40 29.72 1.36
C LYS A 22 -3.79 28.50 0.54
N SER A 23 -3.35 27.31 0.92
CA SER A 23 -3.66 26.04 0.26
C SER A 23 -3.48 24.87 1.22
N VAL A 24 -4.15 23.75 0.93
CA VAL A 24 -3.97 22.49 1.66
C VAL A 24 -2.51 22.00 1.58
N SER A 25 -1.83 22.21 0.44
CA SER A 25 -0.42 21.88 0.28
C SER A 25 0.46 22.66 1.26
N GLU A 26 0.18 23.96 1.47
CA GLU A 26 0.94 24.79 2.41
C GLU A 26 0.94 24.21 3.83
N ALA A 27 -0.14 23.53 4.25
CA ALA A 27 -0.18 22.87 5.55
C ALA A 27 0.91 21.79 5.66
N PHE A 28 1.07 20.99 4.63
CA PHE A 28 2.07 19.92 4.61
C PHE A 28 3.48 20.46 4.43
N ASP A 29 3.66 21.48 3.58
CA ASP A 29 4.97 22.03 3.27
C ASP A 29 5.59 22.79 4.46
N LYS A 30 4.76 23.43 5.30
CA LYS A 30 5.27 24.35 6.34
C LYS A 30 4.95 23.94 7.77
N TYR A 31 3.91 23.13 7.99
CA TYR A 31 3.39 22.91 9.34
C TYR A 31 3.36 21.44 9.75
N ILE A 32 2.58 20.60 9.08
CA ILE A 32 2.24 19.24 9.51
C ILE A 32 2.88 18.13 8.66
N GLY A 33 3.67 18.49 7.64
CA GLY A 33 4.46 17.53 6.87
C GLY A 33 5.64 16.99 7.67
N ASP A 34 6.24 15.90 7.19
CA ASP A 34 7.36 15.25 7.85
C ASP A 34 8.55 16.22 8.01
N GLY A 35 9.03 16.38 9.23
CA GLY A 35 10.09 17.32 9.56
C GLY A 35 9.66 18.77 9.79
N CYS A 36 8.38 19.12 9.60
CA CYS A 36 7.87 20.45 9.86
C CYS A 36 7.60 20.68 11.35
N ARG A 37 7.50 21.97 11.77
CA ARG A 37 7.44 22.39 13.18
C ARG A 37 6.25 21.86 14.00
N CYS A 38 5.14 21.53 13.33
CA CYS A 38 3.95 20.96 13.96
C CYS A 38 3.80 19.45 13.68
N TYR A 39 4.84 18.83 13.13
CA TYR A 39 4.84 17.40 12.89
C TYR A 39 5.01 16.63 14.19
N VAL A 40 4.01 15.82 14.51
CA VAL A 40 4.12 14.84 15.60
C VAL A 40 4.41 13.49 14.95
N GLY A 41 5.60 12.98 15.21
CA GLY A 41 6.03 11.66 14.74
C GLY A 41 5.08 10.57 15.26
N ARG A 42 4.65 9.70 14.37
CA ARG A 42 3.89 8.51 14.78
C ARG A 42 4.85 7.42 15.21
N PHE A 43 4.45 6.60 16.16
CA PHE A 43 5.06 5.30 16.33
C PHE A 43 4.89 4.54 15.02
N LYS A 44 6.00 4.29 14.33
CA LYS A 44 6.00 3.55 13.06
C LYS A 44 6.34 2.10 13.40
N VAL A 45 5.38 1.22 13.18
CA VAL A 45 5.64 -0.23 13.16
C VAL A 45 6.54 -0.50 11.97
N SER A 46 7.63 -1.21 12.18
CA SER A 46 8.50 -1.63 11.08
C SER A 46 7.76 -2.61 10.15
N PRO A 47 8.16 -2.74 8.88
CA PRO A 47 7.54 -3.71 7.97
C PRO A 47 7.60 -5.15 8.51
N MET A 48 8.70 -5.55 9.15
CA MET A 48 8.86 -6.87 9.75
C MET A 48 7.92 -7.08 10.94
N GLU A 49 7.78 -6.07 11.82
CA GLU A 49 6.83 -6.13 12.92
C GLU A 49 5.38 -6.21 12.42
N ALA A 50 5.05 -5.48 11.35
CA ALA A 50 3.71 -5.53 10.74
C ALA A 50 3.39 -6.93 10.20
N VAL A 51 4.30 -7.53 9.43
CA VAL A 51 4.15 -8.91 8.95
C VAL A 51 4.01 -9.88 10.11
N SER A 52 4.91 -9.80 11.11
CA SER A 52 4.86 -10.67 12.30
C SER A 52 3.52 -10.54 13.04
N LEU A 53 2.97 -9.33 13.15
CA LEU A 53 1.67 -9.11 13.79
C LEU A 53 0.54 -9.77 13.00
N ILE A 54 0.51 -9.59 11.67
CA ILE A 54 -0.48 -10.23 10.79
C ILE A 54 -0.41 -11.76 10.94
N LYS A 55 0.80 -12.33 10.94
CA LYS A 55 0.97 -13.78 11.07
C LYS A 55 0.50 -14.31 12.43
N ARG A 56 0.79 -13.61 13.52
CA ARG A 56 0.32 -14.01 14.86
C ARG A 56 -1.20 -14.01 15.00
N THR A 57 -1.90 -13.20 14.21
CA THR A 57 -3.37 -13.16 14.19
C THR A 57 -3.98 -14.12 13.16
N GLY A 58 -3.18 -14.98 12.51
CA GLY A 58 -3.65 -15.94 11.50
C GLY A 58 -3.97 -15.31 10.15
N GLY A 59 -3.49 -14.09 9.90
CA GLY A 59 -3.67 -13.38 8.64
C GLY A 59 -2.70 -13.81 7.54
N ILE A 60 -2.99 -13.39 6.31
CA ILE A 60 -2.12 -13.50 5.14
C ILE A 60 -1.46 -12.14 4.90
N ALA A 61 -0.13 -12.10 4.95
CA ALA A 61 0.65 -10.88 4.76
C ALA A 61 1.02 -10.71 3.29
N ILE A 62 0.59 -9.62 2.67
CA ILE A 62 0.86 -9.29 1.26
C ILE A 62 1.59 -7.95 1.20
N LEU A 63 2.73 -7.91 0.49
CA LEU A 63 3.45 -6.67 0.20
C LEU A 63 2.74 -5.92 -0.93
N ALA A 64 2.15 -4.77 -0.61
CA ALA A 64 1.35 -3.98 -1.55
C ALA A 64 2.25 -3.20 -2.53
N HIS A 65 1.84 -3.09 -3.79
CA HIS A 65 2.41 -2.27 -4.88
C HIS A 65 3.92 -1.96 -4.78
N PRO A 66 4.80 -2.98 -4.74
CA PRO A 66 6.21 -2.85 -4.34
C PRO A 66 7.04 -1.92 -5.25
N LEU A 67 6.69 -1.79 -6.53
CA LEU A 67 7.43 -0.91 -7.43
C LEU A 67 7.22 0.59 -7.12
N LEU A 68 6.16 0.95 -6.37
CA LEU A 68 5.94 2.33 -5.93
C LEU A 68 6.89 2.77 -4.81
N TYR A 69 7.69 1.86 -4.27
CA TYR A 69 8.75 2.23 -3.32
C TYR A 69 9.99 2.81 -3.99
N HIS A 70 10.05 2.75 -5.34
CA HIS A 70 11.17 3.23 -6.14
C HIS A 70 12.53 2.61 -5.74
N LEU A 71 12.49 1.38 -5.25
CA LEU A 71 13.68 0.58 -4.95
C LEU A 71 14.23 -0.05 -6.23
N GLY A 72 15.55 -0.18 -6.31
CA GLY A 72 16.18 -1.06 -7.31
C GLY A 72 15.80 -2.53 -7.06
N VAL A 73 15.94 -3.38 -8.08
CA VAL A 73 15.56 -4.81 -7.99
C VAL A 73 16.30 -5.52 -6.84
N GLU A 74 17.57 -5.24 -6.66
CA GLU A 74 18.37 -5.83 -5.58
C GLU A 74 17.87 -5.39 -4.19
N GLN A 75 17.54 -4.11 -4.03
CA GLN A 75 17.01 -3.59 -2.77
C GLN A 75 15.61 -4.14 -2.47
N LEU A 76 14.79 -4.31 -3.51
CA LEU A 76 13.47 -4.94 -3.37
C LEU A 76 13.61 -6.41 -2.96
N GLN A 77 14.59 -7.13 -3.53
CA GLN A 77 14.85 -8.53 -3.15
C GLN A 77 15.28 -8.63 -1.67
N LEU A 78 16.19 -7.77 -1.21
CA LEU A 78 16.59 -7.74 0.21
C LEU A 78 15.40 -7.49 1.14
N LEU A 79 14.52 -6.53 0.78
CA LEU A 79 13.30 -6.29 1.54
C LEU A 79 12.39 -7.52 1.57
N ILE A 80 12.23 -8.21 0.44
CA ILE A 80 11.43 -9.44 0.35
C ILE A 80 12.03 -10.53 1.23
N ASP A 81 13.34 -10.71 1.22
CA ASP A 81 14.04 -11.72 2.02
C ASP A 81 13.81 -11.47 3.52
N ASP A 82 13.95 -10.21 3.97
CA ASP A 82 13.69 -9.83 5.35
C ASP A 82 12.23 -10.09 5.76
N LEU A 83 11.28 -9.72 4.88
CA LEU A 83 9.85 -9.93 5.14
C LEU A 83 9.45 -11.41 5.11
N LYS A 84 10.06 -12.22 4.23
CA LYS A 84 9.87 -13.67 4.19
C LYS A 84 10.35 -14.33 5.47
N ALA A 85 11.48 -13.89 6.02
CA ALA A 85 12.01 -14.43 7.27
C ALA A 85 11.01 -14.29 8.44
N VAL A 86 10.08 -13.33 8.37
CA VAL A 86 9.03 -13.12 9.39
C VAL A 86 7.62 -13.53 8.92
N GLY A 87 7.51 -14.17 7.74
CA GLY A 87 6.30 -14.84 7.29
C GLY A 87 5.47 -14.08 6.23
N LEU A 88 6.10 -13.29 5.36
CA LEU A 88 5.42 -12.72 4.19
C LEU A 88 4.85 -13.86 3.32
N ASP A 89 3.59 -13.78 2.97
CA ASP A 89 2.90 -14.80 2.16
C ASP A 89 2.83 -14.45 0.67
N GLY A 90 2.82 -13.17 0.32
CA GLY A 90 2.61 -12.77 -1.06
C GLY A 90 3.00 -11.33 -1.36
N ILE A 91 2.83 -10.97 -2.64
CA ILE A 91 3.17 -9.66 -3.19
C ILE A 91 2.09 -9.22 -4.19
N GLU A 92 1.75 -7.94 -4.21
CA GLU A 92 0.79 -7.40 -5.16
C GLU A 92 1.46 -7.21 -6.53
N ALA A 93 1.14 -8.13 -7.45
CA ALA A 93 1.71 -8.19 -8.78
C ALA A 93 0.81 -7.58 -9.87
N ILE A 94 -0.50 -7.52 -9.63
CA ILE A 94 -1.48 -6.98 -10.58
C ILE A 94 -2.02 -5.67 -10.03
N TYR A 95 -1.56 -4.55 -10.58
CA TYR A 95 -1.84 -3.23 -10.04
C TYR A 95 -2.22 -2.21 -11.11
N SER A 96 -3.13 -1.29 -10.77
CA SER A 96 -3.78 -0.36 -11.71
C SER A 96 -2.85 0.46 -12.60
N THR A 97 -1.66 0.78 -12.12
CA THR A 97 -0.72 1.65 -12.83
C THR A 97 0.51 0.91 -13.36
N TYR A 98 0.60 -0.40 -13.13
CA TYR A 98 1.68 -1.19 -13.69
C TYR A 98 1.52 -1.34 -15.19
N THR A 99 2.62 -1.19 -15.89
CA THR A 99 2.76 -1.64 -17.27
C THR A 99 2.80 -3.17 -17.32
N THR A 100 2.56 -3.75 -18.51
CA THR A 100 2.68 -5.20 -18.71
C THR A 100 4.07 -5.72 -18.28
N GLY A 101 5.13 -4.96 -18.55
CA GLY A 101 6.49 -5.34 -18.18
C GLY A 101 6.70 -5.34 -16.66
N GLU A 102 6.18 -4.35 -15.96
CA GLU A 102 6.23 -4.27 -14.50
C GLU A 102 5.43 -5.39 -13.84
N GLU A 103 4.23 -5.68 -14.35
CA GLU A 103 3.42 -6.81 -13.87
C GLU A 103 4.16 -8.15 -14.05
N GLN A 104 4.77 -8.37 -15.21
CA GLN A 104 5.59 -9.56 -15.46
C GLN A 104 6.81 -9.63 -14.55
N LEU A 105 7.47 -8.51 -14.29
CA LEU A 105 8.59 -8.43 -13.37
C LEU A 105 8.18 -8.89 -11.95
N VAL A 106 7.09 -8.31 -11.42
CA VAL A 106 6.64 -8.65 -10.05
C VAL A 106 6.13 -10.08 -9.96
N LYS A 107 5.44 -10.59 -11.01
CA LYS A 107 5.04 -12.01 -11.09
C LYS A 107 6.24 -12.96 -11.09
N ARG A 108 7.33 -12.60 -11.79
CA ARG A 108 8.57 -13.37 -11.76
C ARG A 108 9.21 -13.36 -10.38
N ILE A 109 9.32 -12.18 -9.75
CA ILE A 109 9.82 -12.06 -8.37
C ILE A 109 8.98 -12.92 -7.41
N ALA A 110 7.66 -12.90 -7.52
CA ALA A 110 6.78 -13.73 -6.72
C ALA A 110 7.11 -15.22 -6.88
N LYS A 111 7.24 -15.67 -8.13
CA LYS A 111 7.56 -17.07 -8.45
C LYS A 111 8.93 -17.51 -7.92
N GLU A 112 9.96 -16.69 -8.10
CA GLU A 112 11.32 -16.96 -7.65
C GLU A 112 11.42 -17.03 -6.13
N ASN A 113 10.53 -16.35 -5.44
CA ASN A 113 10.46 -16.28 -3.99
C ASN A 113 9.40 -17.20 -3.35
N ASP A 114 8.69 -18.03 -4.11
CA ASP A 114 7.56 -18.85 -3.63
C ASP A 114 6.48 -18.01 -2.90
N LEU A 115 6.19 -16.83 -3.43
CA LEU A 115 5.18 -15.93 -2.92
C LEU A 115 3.88 -16.05 -3.70
N LEU A 116 2.75 -15.91 -3.01
CA LEU A 116 1.45 -15.68 -3.64
C LEU A 116 1.46 -14.36 -4.40
N ILE A 117 0.66 -14.27 -5.45
CA ILE A 117 0.35 -12.98 -6.06
C ILE A 117 -1.00 -12.47 -5.56
N SER A 118 -1.12 -11.16 -5.46
CA SER A 118 -2.41 -10.49 -5.31
C SER A 118 -2.58 -9.42 -6.37
N GLY A 119 -3.75 -8.80 -6.39
CA GLY A 119 -4.00 -7.67 -7.26
C GLY A 119 -5.06 -6.74 -6.69
N GLY A 120 -4.98 -5.47 -7.09
CA GLY A 120 -5.89 -4.44 -6.63
C GLY A 120 -5.95 -3.22 -7.53
N SER A 121 -7.09 -2.53 -7.50
CA SER A 121 -7.26 -1.26 -8.21
C SER A 121 -6.65 -0.08 -7.46
N ASP A 122 -6.41 -0.23 -6.18
CA ASP A 122 -6.01 0.87 -5.28
C ASP A 122 -7.03 2.03 -5.27
N PHE A 123 -8.30 1.66 -5.32
CA PHE A 123 -9.41 2.59 -5.29
C PHE A 123 -9.50 3.31 -3.94
N HIS A 124 -9.60 4.64 -3.98
CA HIS A 124 -9.66 5.51 -2.80
C HIS A 124 -10.81 6.54 -2.90
N GLY A 125 -11.90 6.18 -3.57
CA GLY A 125 -13.04 7.09 -3.75
C GLY A 125 -12.63 8.39 -4.43
N GLU A 126 -13.16 9.49 -3.91
CA GLU A 126 -12.92 10.84 -4.43
C GLU A 126 -11.46 11.30 -4.31
N ASN A 127 -10.64 10.67 -3.45
CA ASN A 127 -9.23 10.99 -3.32
C ASN A 127 -8.39 10.55 -4.53
N LYS A 128 -8.89 9.55 -5.30
CA LYS A 128 -8.27 9.07 -6.55
C LYS A 128 -9.33 8.90 -7.64
N PRO A 129 -9.94 9.98 -8.16
CA PRO A 129 -11.12 9.91 -9.03
C PRO A 129 -10.86 9.20 -10.36
N ALA A 130 -9.60 9.13 -10.82
CA ALA A 130 -9.21 8.42 -12.03
C ALA A 130 -9.13 6.90 -11.87
N ILE A 131 -9.22 6.38 -10.63
CA ILE A 131 -9.13 4.95 -10.33
C ILE A 131 -10.52 4.43 -9.98
N LYS A 132 -11.02 3.48 -10.76
CA LYS A 132 -12.33 2.85 -10.52
C LYS A 132 -12.18 1.57 -9.73
N LEU A 133 -13.16 1.29 -8.88
CA LEU A 133 -13.20 0.04 -8.12
C LEU A 133 -13.20 -1.16 -9.08
N GLY A 134 -12.29 -2.10 -8.85
CA GLY A 134 -12.17 -3.35 -9.59
C GLY A 134 -11.53 -3.24 -10.97
N THR A 135 -11.66 -2.11 -11.68
CA THR A 135 -11.15 -1.95 -13.04
C THR A 135 -9.97 -0.99 -13.17
N GLY A 136 -9.59 -0.33 -12.06
CA GLY A 136 -8.48 0.62 -12.04
C GLY A 136 -8.67 1.76 -13.05
N ARG A 137 -7.77 1.87 -14.01
CA ARG A 137 -7.86 2.82 -15.13
C ARG A 137 -8.64 2.27 -16.34
N GLY A 138 -9.39 1.17 -16.17
CA GLY A 138 -10.26 0.59 -17.19
C GLY A 138 -9.74 -0.68 -17.86
N HIS A 139 -8.51 -1.10 -17.54
CA HIS A 139 -7.88 -2.30 -18.15
C HIS A 139 -7.35 -3.30 -17.12
N LEU A 140 -7.58 -3.06 -15.83
CA LEU A 140 -7.18 -4.00 -14.78
C LEU A 140 -8.05 -5.25 -14.84
N TYR A 141 -7.40 -6.41 -14.90
CA TYR A 141 -8.04 -7.71 -14.79
C TYR A 141 -7.32 -8.58 -13.79
N ILE A 142 -8.01 -8.99 -12.74
CA ILE A 142 -7.50 -9.88 -11.70
C ILE A 142 -8.25 -11.20 -11.79
N PRO A 143 -7.58 -12.31 -12.22
CA PRO A 143 -8.21 -13.62 -12.31
C PRO A 143 -8.71 -14.10 -10.96
N TYR A 144 -9.84 -14.80 -10.94
CA TYR A 144 -10.40 -15.36 -9.70
C TYR A 144 -9.45 -16.38 -9.02
N SER A 145 -8.58 -17.04 -9.79
CA SER A 145 -7.55 -17.94 -9.27
C SER A 145 -6.65 -17.27 -8.22
N VAL A 146 -6.37 -15.97 -8.36
CA VAL A 146 -5.62 -15.20 -7.35
C VAL A 146 -6.28 -15.30 -5.97
N LEU A 147 -7.60 -15.15 -5.91
CA LEU A 147 -8.34 -15.29 -4.65
C LEU A 147 -8.37 -16.74 -4.16
N THR A 148 -8.52 -17.72 -5.05
CA THR A 148 -8.52 -19.14 -4.65
C THR A 148 -7.18 -19.57 -4.07
N ASP A 149 -6.06 -19.10 -4.62
CA ASP A 149 -4.73 -19.40 -4.12
C ASP A 149 -4.49 -18.78 -2.72
N ILE A 150 -4.94 -17.53 -2.53
CA ILE A 150 -4.87 -16.87 -1.22
C ILE A 150 -5.74 -17.60 -0.18
N LYS A 151 -6.96 -18.03 -0.55
CA LYS A 151 -7.83 -18.80 0.33
C LYS A 151 -7.22 -20.15 0.70
N ALA A 152 -6.66 -20.85 -0.25
CA ALA A 152 -5.98 -22.12 0.00
C ALA A 152 -4.82 -21.96 0.99
N ARG A 153 -4.00 -20.90 0.85
CA ARG A 153 -2.93 -20.59 1.82
C ARG A 153 -3.49 -20.24 3.20
N ALA A 154 -4.67 -19.61 3.27
CA ALA A 154 -5.34 -19.27 4.53
C ALA A 154 -6.06 -20.47 5.19
N GLY A 155 -6.08 -21.64 4.56
CA GLY A 155 -6.80 -22.81 5.05
C GLY A 155 -8.35 -22.67 4.96
N LYS A 156 -8.84 -21.94 3.96
CA LYS A 156 -10.27 -21.62 3.75
C LYS A 156 -10.78 -22.08 2.40
#